data_feb3b83876223a06817e1b8a07e3c862
#
_entry.id   feb3b83876223a06817e1b8a07e3c862
#
_cell.length_a   1.000
_cell.length_b   1.000
_cell.length_c   1.000
_cell.angle_alpha   90.00
_cell.angle_beta   90.00
_cell.angle_gamma   90.00
#
_symmetry.space_group_name_H-M   'P 1'
#
loop_
_entity.id
_entity.type
_entity.pdbx_description
1 polymer ?
#
loop_
_entity_poly.entity_id
_entity_poly.type
_entity_poly.pdbx_seq_one_letter_code
_entity_poly.pdbx_strand_id
1 'polypeptide(L)'
;MTQEMDVRQAAVMPTYGRANITFVRGKGSWLYTQDDTAYLDCASGIAVNTFGHGDPRLLAALHEQADKLWHTSNLYRIGEQEKLAYRLATHAGLDHAFFCNSGAEANEAAVKMARRYQYRQGFEKRYKILCAGGAFHGRTLAMLAATDKPLFREGFGPMPEGFVHVPFGNLNHLRDAMDEDVAAIMVEPVQGEGGAIAAPDGYLAGIKKAADDFGALVIADAVSYTHLTLPTILLV
;
A
#
# COMPACT_ATOMS: atom_id res chain seq x y z
N MET A 1 14.08 37.54 7.59
CA MET A 1 13.55 36.41 6.79
C MET A 1 14.00 35.06 7.32
N THR A 2 15.21 34.86 7.82
CA THR A 2 15.73 33.57 8.32
C THR A 2 15.04 33.08 9.62
N GLN A 3 14.66 33.94 10.54
CA GLN A 3 14.02 33.57 11.81
C GLN A 3 12.55 33.08 11.65
N GLU A 4 11.79 33.67 10.73
CA GLU A 4 10.37 33.26 10.49
C GLU A 4 10.26 31.93 9.78
N MET A 5 11.22 31.58 8.91
CA MET A 5 11.28 30.28 8.26
C MET A 5 11.62 29.15 9.25
N ASP A 6 12.50 29.44 10.21
CA ASP A 6 12.94 28.48 11.24
C ASP A 6 11.78 28.09 12.20
N VAL A 7 10.96 29.07 12.60
CA VAL A 7 9.78 28.84 13.44
C VAL A 7 8.70 28.03 12.72
N ARG A 8 8.47 28.28 11.44
CA ARG A 8 7.50 27.50 10.62
C ARG A 8 7.95 26.06 10.40
N GLN A 9 9.24 25.86 10.17
CA GLN A 9 9.84 24.52 10.04
C GLN A 9 9.72 23.72 11.35
N ALA A 10 9.89 24.37 12.49
CA ALA A 10 9.75 23.76 13.82
C ALA A 10 8.29 23.38 14.17
N ALA A 11 7.29 23.95 13.48
CA ALA A 11 5.88 23.61 13.70
C ALA A 11 5.48 22.25 13.08
N VAL A 12 6.25 21.74 12.13
CA VAL A 12 5.99 20.41 11.55
C VAL A 12 6.70 19.35 12.40
N MET A 13 5.95 18.41 12.94
CA MET A 13 6.49 17.32 13.76
C MET A 13 7.71 16.66 13.08
N PRO A 14 8.85 16.50 13.76
CA PRO A 14 10.09 15.98 13.19
C PRO A 14 10.08 14.44 13.08
N THR A 15 9.08 13.89 12.39
CA THR A 15 8.93 12.45 12.16
C THR A 15 9.81 11.91 11.01
N TYR A 16 10.44 12.82 10.24
CA TYR A 16 11.34 12.49 9.13
C TYR A 16 12.60 13.34 9.17
N GLY A 17 13.73 12.74 8.76
CA GLY A 17 14.96 13.46 8.47
C GLY A 17 14.84 14.19 7.13
N ARG A 18 14.28 15.42 7.12
CA ARG A 18 14.06 16.18 5.89
C ARG A 18 15.35 16.79 5.39
N ALA A 19 15.62 16.70 4.08
CA ALA A 19 16.63 17.52 3.44
C ALA A 19 16.25 19.01 3.54
N ASN A 20 17.23 19.89 3.70
CA ASN A 20 16.99 21.33 3.76
C ASN A 20 16.85 21.94 2.35
N ILE A 21 15.88 21.42 1.59
CA ILE A 21 15.54 21.86 0.24
C ILE A 21 14.04 22.07 0.16
N THR A 22 13.62 23.19 -0.44
CA THR A 22 12.21 23.48 -0.70
C THR A 22 12.00 23.61 -2.20
N PHE A 23 11.16 22.76 -2.75
CA PHE A 23 10.71 22.85 -4.14
C PHE A 23 9.45 23.70 -4.24
N VAL A 24 9.41 24.62 -5.20
CA VAL A 24 8.26 25.54 -5.40
C VAL A 24 7.47 25.24 -6.66
N ARG A 25 8.04 24.49 -7.60
CA ARG A 25 7.37 24.05 -8.83
C ARG A 25 7.98 22.76 -9.38
N GLY A 26 7.22 22.07 -10.22
CA GLY A 26 7.67 20.89 -10.96
C GLY A 26 7.18 20.93 -12.40
N LYS A 27 7.95 20.31 -13.32
CA LYS A 27 7.58 20.14 -14.72
C LYS A 27 8.16 18.83 -15.27
N GLY A 28 7.31 17.93 -15.69
CA GLY A 28 7.74 16.58 -16.10
C GLY A 28 8.53 15.90 -14.97
N SER A 29 9.74 15.47 -15.24
CA SER A 29 10.63 14.83 -14.24
C SER A 29 11.52 15.82 -13.47
N TRP A 30 11.25 17.10 -13.51
CA TRP A 30 12.08 18.11 -12.88
C TRP A 30 11.37 18.86 -11.78
N LEU A 31 12.07 19.07 -10.67
CA LEU A 31 11.70 19.93 -9.55
C LEU A 31 12.60 21.15 -9.51
N TYR A 32 12.07 22.28 -9.06
CA TYR A 32 12.78 23.54 -9.02
C TYR A 32 12.63 24.23 -7.67
N THR A 33 13.72 24.75 -7.17
CA THR A 33 13.75 25.62 -5.99
C THR A 33 13.35 27.07 -6.34
N GLN A 34 13.27 27.93 -5.33
CA GLN A 34 12.87 29.32 -5.52
C GLN A 34 13.88 30.12 -6.37
N ASP A 35 15.14 29.75 -6.37
CA ASP A 35 16.22 30.33 -7.18
C ASP A 35 16.38 29.65 -8.55
N ASP A 36 15.38 28.87 -8.98
CA ASP A 36 15.35 28.11 -10.23
C ASP A 36 16.42 27.02 -10.39
N THR A 37 17.08 26.62 -9.30
CA THR A 37 17.94 25.44 -9.35
C THR A 37 17.10 24.20 -9.65
N ALA A 38 17.49 23.45 -10.71
CA ALA A 38 16.78 22.29 -11.21
C ALA A 38 17.31 20.98 -10.61
N TYR A 39 16.40 20.12 -10.19
CA TYR A 39 16.69 18.76 -9.69
C TYR A 39 15.90 17.72 -10.48
N LEU A 40 16.55 16.65 -10.92
CA LEU A 40 15.88 15.52 -11.50
C LEU A 40 15.16 14.72 -10.40
N ASP A 41 13.84 14.58 -10.49
CA ASP A 41 13.03 13.83 -9.54
C ASP A 41 13.05 12.34 -9.88
N CYS A 42 14.01 11.62 -9.32
CA CYS A 42 14.10 10.16 -9.41
C CYS A 42 13.23 9.44 -8.35
N ALA A 43 12.63 10.17 -7.42
CA ALA A 43 11.80 9.60 -6.36
C ALA A 43 10.30 9.60 -6.71
N SER A 44 9.87 10.50 -7.60
CA SER A 44 8.46 10.63 -8.04
C SER A 44 7.46 10.69 -6.88
N GLY A 45 7.81 11.35 -5.76
CA GLY A 45 6.97 11.33 -4.56
C GLY A 45 6.79 9.95 -3.93
N ILE A 46 7.79 9.09 -4.03
CA ILE A 46 7.79 7.66 -3.70
C ILE A 46 6.79 6.90 -4.61
N ALA A 47 7.12 6.94 -5.92
CA ALA A 47 6.45 6.23 -7.00
C ALA A 47 4.94 6.59 -7.20
N VAL A 48 4.51 7.79 -6.83
CA VAL A 48 3.11 8.22 -7.04
C VAL A 48 2.93 9.21 -8.21
N ASN A 49 3.98 9.91 -8.63
CA ASN A 49 3.96 10.89 -9.72
C ASN A 49 4.38 10.28 -11.08
N THR A 50 3.77 9.18 -11.47
CA THR A 50 4.14 8.41 -12.67
C THR A 50 4.12 9.22 -13.97
N PHE A 51 3.20 10.18 -14.10
CA PHE A 51 3.10 11.06 -15.27
C PHE A 51 3.97 12.31 -15.19
N GLY A 52 4.74 12.46 -14.10
CA GLY A 52 5.52 13.64 -13.82
C GLY A 52 4.69 14.83 -13.31
N HIS A 53 5.39 15.92 -13.04
CA HIS A 53 4.79 17.13 -12.50
C HIS A 53 4.10 17.95 -13.60
N GLY A 54 2.85 18.34 -13.37
CA GLY A 54 2.13 19.26 -14.25
C GLY A 54 1.67 18.64 -15.57
N ASP A 55 1.37 17.32 -15.63
CA ASP A 55 0.80 16.70 -16.84
C ASP A 55 -0.52 17.41 -17.23
N PRO A 56 -0.62 17.95 -18.45
CA PRO A 56 -1.75 18.78 -18.85
C PRO A 56 -3.09 18.03 -18.88
N ARG A 57 -3.08 16.71 -19.10
CA ARG A 57 -4.30 15.88 -19.10
C ARG A 57 -4.85 15.72 -17.70
N LEU A 58 -3.96 15.50 -16.71
CA LEU A 58 -4.34 15.39 -15.30
C LEU A 58 -4.82 16.73 -14.75
N LEU A 59 -4.14 17.83 -15.10
CA LEU A 59 -4.56 19.17 -14.72
C LEU A 59 -5.93 19.53 -15.30
N ALA A 60 -6.17 19.24 -16.58
CA ALA A 60 -7.47 19.49 -17.21
C ALA A 60 -8.60 18.70 -16.53
N ALA A 61 -8.39 17.43 -16.25
CA ALA A 61 -9.37 16.60 -15.55
C ALA A 61 -9.66 17.08 -14.13
N LEU A 62 -8.61 17.52 -13.40
CA LEU A 62 -8.74 18.08 -12.05
C LEU A 62 -9.55 19.38 -12.07
N HIS A 63 -9.23 20.31 -12.97
CA HIS A 63 -9.95 21.58 -13.12
C HIS A 63 -11.42 21.34 -13.48
N GLU A 64 -11.68 20.49 -14.47
CA GLU A 64 -13.04 20.15 -14.89
C GLU A 64 -13.86 19.55 -13.73
N GLN A 65 -13.28 18.66 -12.93
CA GLN A 65 -13.98 18.07 -11.81
C GLN A 65 -14.15 19.04 -10.64
N ALA A 66 -13.16 19.91 -10.40
CA ALA A 66 -13.21 20.90 -9.34
C ALA A 66 -14.36 21.91 -9.54
N ASP A 67 -14.66 22.26 -10.79
CA ASP A 67 -15.78 23.15 -11.15
C ASP A 67 -17.16 22.47 -11.01
N LYS A 68 -17.21 21.12 -10.97
CA LYS A 68 -18.47 20.38 -10.90
C LYS A 68 -18.85 20.02 -9.47
N LEU A 69 -18.02 19.19 -8.82
CA LEU A 69 -18.40 18.58 -7.55
C LEU A 69 -17.17 17.99 -6.84
N TRP A 70 -16.99 18.34 -5.57
CA TRP A 70 -15.83 17.90 -4.80
C TRP A 70 -16.08 16.62 -4.00
N HIS A 71 -17.23 16.54 -3.29
CA HIS A 71 -17.53 15.41 -2.41
C HIS A 71 -19.02 15.29 -2.12
N THR A 72 -19.53 14.04 -2.05
CA THR A 72 -20.93 13.76 -1.72
C THR A 72 -21.14 12.71 -0.65
N SER A 73 -20.07 12.14 -0.07
CA SER A 73 -20.13 10.97 0.82
C SER A 73 -20.49 9.65 0.10
N ASN A 74 -20.07 8.54 0.68
CA ASN A 74 -20.43 7.18 0.22
C ASN A 74 -21.90 6.81 0.44
N LEU A 75 -22.72 7.72 0.96
CA LEU A 75 -24.18 7.55 1.04
C LEU A 75 -24.85 7.67 -0.34
N TYR A 76 -24.15 8.25 -1.30
CA TYR A 76 -24.64 8.46 -2.66
C TYR A 76 -23.75 7.75 -3.67
N ARG A 77 -24.31 7.46 -4.84
CA ARG A 77 -23.53 6.92 -5.95
C ARG A 77 -22.63 8.01 -6.54
N ILE A 78 -21.38 7.63 -6.81
CA ILE A 78 -20.37 8.50 -7.42
C ILE A 78 -19.98 7.91 -8.77
N GLY A 79 -20.47 8.51 -9.87
CA GLY A 79 -20.35 7.94 -11.22
C GLY A 79 -18.90 7.69 -11.66
N GLU A 80 -17.99 8.62 -11.37
CA GLU A 80 -16.57 8.45 -11.74
C GLU A 80 -15.89 7.35 -10.92
N GLN A 81 -16.25 7.18 -9.65
CA GLN A 81 -15.78 6.07 -8.82
C GLN A 81 -16.24 4.72 -9.37
N GLU A 82 -17.51 4.62 -9.80
CA GLU A 82 -18.05 3.38 -10.39
C GLU A 82 -17.36 3.01 -11.70
N LYS A 83 -17.10 3.99 -12.58
CA LYS A 83 -16.34 3.79 -13.82
C LYS A 83 -14.90 3.32 -13.53
N LEU A 84 -14.24 3.94 -12.57
CA LEU A 84 -12.88 3.55 -12.18
C LEU A 84 -12.88 2.15 -11.57
N ALA A 85 -13.83 1.85 -10.66
CA ALA A 85 -13.99 0.52 -10.05
C ALA A 85 -14.14 -0.58 -11.10
N TYR A 86 -15.02 -0.37 -12.09
CA TYR A 86 -15.22 -1.31 -13.18
C TYR A 86 -13.93 -1.57 -13.98
N ARG A 87 -13.21 -0.50 -14.33
CA ARG A 87 -11.94 -0.63 -15.06
C ARG A 87 -10.88 -1.37 -14.27
N LEU A 88 -10.69 -1.02 -12.99
CA LEU A 88 -9.72 -1.66 -12.11
C LEU A 88 -10.06 -3.14 -11.90
N ALA A 89 -11.29 -3.46 -11.55
CA ALA A 89 -11.74 -4.83 -11.35
C ALA A 89 -11.54 -5.68 -12.62
N THR A 90 -11.93 -5.16 -13.80
CA THR A 90 -11.74 -5.85 -15.08
C THR A 90 -10.26 -6.12 -15.38
N HIS A 91 -9.38 -5.14 -15.18
CA HIS A 91 -7.94 -5.32 -15.44
C HIS A 91 -7.26 -6.25 -14.42
N ALA A 92 -7.72 -6.24 -13.18
CA ALA A 92 -7.21 -7.12 -12.13
C ALA A 92 -7.78 -8.55 -12.19
N GLY A 93 -8.82 -8.80 -12.98
CA GLY A 93 -9.53 -10.09 -12.96
C GLY A 93 -10.28 -10.33 -11.66
N LEU A 94 -10.78 -9.26 -11.01
CA LEU A 94 -11.49 -9.26 -9.75
C LEU A 94 -12.92 -8.73 -9.93
N ASP A 95 -13.80 -8.98 -8.96
CA ASP A 95 -15.20 -8.57 -9.05
C ASP A 95 -15.45 -7.13 -8.54
N HIS A 96 -14.66 -6.67 -7.56
CA HIS A 96 -14.92 -5.44 -6.84
C HIS A 96 -13.67 -4.61 -6.60
N ALA A 97 -13.84 -3.30 -6.40
CA ALA A 97 -12.81 -2.37 -5.95
C ALA A 97 -13.29 -1.61 -4.71
N PHE A 98 -12.40 -1.43 -3.74
CA PHE A 98 -12.62 -0.61 -2.56
C PHE A 98 -11.66 0.59 -2.59
N PHE A 99 -12.18 1.79 -2.35
CA PHE A 99 -11.39 3.02 -2.37
C PHE A 99 -11.16 3.56 -0.95
N CYS A 100 -9.94 3.95 -0.68
CA CYS A 100 -9.48 4.52 0.59
C CYS A 100 -8.38 5.55 0.33
N ASN A 101 -7.81 6.13 1.40
CA ASN A 101 -6.90 7.27 1.26
C ASN A 101 -5.42 6.87 1.22
N SER A 102 -5.09 5.64 1.58
CA SER A 102 -3.69 5.19 1.66
C SER A 102 -3.56 3.67 1.51
N GLY A 103 -2.34 3.21 1.16
CA GLY A 103 -2.02 1.78 1.15
C GLY A 103 -2.18 1.12 2.52
N ALA A 104 -1.87 1.84 3.61
CA ALA A 104 -2.11 1.31 4.96
C ALA A 104 -3.60 1.05 5.22
N GLU A 105 -4.49 1.95 4.80
CA GLU A 105 -5.95 1.74 4.90
C GLU A 105 -6.43 0.59 4.00
N ALA A 106 -5.85 0.44 2.80
CA ALA A 106 -6.15 -0.68 1.92
C ALA A 106 -5.77 -2.02 2.57
N ASN A 107 -4.59 -2.11 3.14
CA ASN A 107 -4.11 -3.29 3.84
C ASN A 107 -4.91 -3.60 5.11
N GLU A 108 -5.28 -2.57 5.90
CA GLU A 108 -6.22 -2.72 7.02
C GLU A 108 -7.57 -3.29 6.56
N ALA A 109 -8.10 -2.79 5.44
CA ALA A 109 -9.34 -3.28 4.86
C ALA A 109 -9.19 -4.74 4.41
N ALA A 110 -8.09 -5.11 3.73
CA ALA A 110 -7.83 -6.45 3.27
C ALA A 110 -7.75 -7.46 4.43
N VAL A 111 -7.01 -7.14 5.49
CA VAL A 111 -6.93 -7.97 6.71
C VAL A 111 -8.32 -8.14 7.37
N LYS A 112 -9.07 -7.04 7.50
CA LYS A 112 -10.43 -7.08 8.05
C LYS A 112 -11.36 -7.92 7.20
N MET A 113 -11.31 -7.77 5.87
CA MET A 113 -12.11 -8.58 4.93
C MET A 113 -11.75 -10.06 5.02
N ALA A 114 -10.46 -10.41 5.05
CA ALA A 114 -10.01 -11.79 5.18
C ALA A 114 -10.55 -12.43 6.46
N ARG A 115 -10.39 -11.78 7.61
CA ARG A 115 -10.93 -12.25 8.90
C ARG A 115 -12.46 -12.36 8.86
N ARG A 116 -13.14 -11.35 8.30
CA ARG A 116 -14.61 -11.35 8.21
C ARG A 116 -15.14 -12.43 7.28
N TYR A 117 -14.44 -12.70 6.17
CA TYR A 117 -14.76 -13.78 5.25
C TYR A 117 -14.71 -15.12 5.97
N GLN A 118 -13.61 -15.45 6.65
CA GLN A 118 -13.46 -16.70 7.38
C GLN A 118 -14.53 -16.87 8.46
N TYR A 119 -14.80 -15.82 9.22
CA TYR A 119 -15.90 -15.82 10.22
C TYR A 119 -17.26 -16.15 9.57
N ARG A 120 -17.57 -15.58 8.41
CA ARG A 120 -18.84 -15.82 7.70
C ARG A 120 -18.93 -17.23 7.11
N GLN A 121 -17.80 -17.88 6.86
CA GLN A 121 -17.74 -19.29 6.46
C GLN A 121 -17.86 -20.26 7.67
N GLY A 122 -18.00 -19.75 8.89
CA GLY A 122 -18.09 -20.55 10.11
C GLY A 122 -16.74 -20.85 10.77
N PHE A 123 -15.64 -20.27 10.28
CA PHE A 123 -14.29 -20.46 10.83
C PHE A 123 -13.92 -19.31 11.79
N GLU A 124 -14.58 -19.22 12.94
CA GLU A 124 -14.43 -18.08 13.88
C GLU A 124 -13.00 -17.90 14.43
N LYS A 125 -12.22 -18.99 14.50
CA LYS A 125 -10.85 -18.97 14.98
C LYS A 125 -9.82 -18.58 13.92
N ARG A 126 -10.20 -18.52 12.64
CA ARG A 126 -9.30 -18.13 11.55
C ARG A 126 -9.09 -16.62 11.51
N TYR A 127 -8.06 -16.15 12.17
CA TYR A 127 -7.71 -14.72 12.25
C TYR A 127 -6.24 -14.43 11.99
N LYS A 128 -5.37 -15.44 11.96
CA LYS A 128 -3.94 -15.26 11.74
C LYS A 128 -3.65 -14.82 10.31
N ILE A 129 -2.72 -13.90 10.16
CA ILE A 129 -2.19 -13.44 8.88
C ILE A 129 -0.71 -13.81 8.83
N LEU A 130 -0.33 -14.68 7.91
CA LEU A 130 1.08 -14.96 7.66
C LEU A 130 1.65 -13.85 6.79
N CYS A 131 2.68 -13.17 7.25
CA CYS A 131 3.33 -12.05 6.57
C CYS A 131 4.72 -12.45 6.08
N ALA A 132 5.03 -12.15 4.83
CA ALA A 132 6.37 -12.38 4.30
C ALA A 132 7.40 -11.44 4.94
N GLY A 133 8.50 -11.98 5.42
CA GLY A 133 9.58 -11.21 6.06
C GLY A 133 10.19 -10.16 5.13
N GLY A 134 10.67 -9.06 5.70
CA GLY A 134 11.23 -7.94 4.96
C GLY A 134 10.21 -7.01 4.29
N ALA A 135 8.91 -7.32 4.36
CA ALA A 135 7.84 -6.52 3.77
C ALA A 135 7.57 -5.22 4.54
N PHE A 136 6.95 -4.27 3.82
CA PHE A 136 6.42 -3.03 4.38
C PHE A 136 4.94 -2.88 4.02
N HIS A 137 4.06 -2.91 5.02
CA HIS A 137 2.61 -2.88 4.80
C HIS A 137 1.91 -1.60 5.29
N GLY A 138 2.64 -0.69 5.92
CA GLY A 138 2.12 0.59 6.40
C GLY A 138 2.50 0.93 7.84
N ARG A 139 1.96 2.04 8.35
CA ARG A 139 2.32 2.63 9.65
C ARG A 139 1.18 2.67 10.68
N THR A 140 0.01 2.12 10.39
CA THR A 140 -1.03 1.89 11.42
C THR A 140 -0.59 0.75 12.35
N LEU A 141 -1.18 0.63 13.53
CA LEU A 141 -0.74 -0.39 14.51
C LEU A 141 -0.82 -1.82 13.96
N ALA A 142 -1.89 -2.17 13.23
CA ALA A 142 -1.98 -3.50 12.64
C ALA A 142 -1.00 -3.68 11.48
N MET A 143 -0.77 -2.66 10.66
CA MET A 143 0.21 -2.73 9.57
C MET A 143 1.66 -2.68 10.08
N LEU A 144 1.92 -2.05 11.23
CA LEU A 144 3.20 -2.21 11.94
C LEU A 144 3.39 -3.64 12.45
N ALA A 145 2.33 -4.28 12.94
CA ALA A 145 2.38 -5.69 13.33
C ALA A 145 2.66 -6.60 12.13
N ALA A 146 2.09 -6.30 10.94
CA ALA A 146 2.32 -7.03 9.70
C ALA A 146 3.71 -6.76 9.08
N THR A 147 4.27 -5.57 9.28
CA THR A 147 5.59 -5.17 8.77
C THR A 147 6.71 -5.82 9.57
N ASP A 148 7.64 -6.52 8.91
CA ASP A 148 8.77 -7.19 9.55
C ASP A 148 10.00 -6.26 9.69
N LYS A 149 9.83 -5.16 10.45
CA LYS A 149 10.91 -4.21 10.77
C LYS A 149 10.83 -3.83 12.26
N PRO A 150 11.60 -4.47 13.14
CA PRO A 150 11.54 -4.22 14.60
C PRO A 150 11.71 -2.75 14.97
N LEU A 151 12.59 -2.02 14.28
CA LEU A 151 12.82 -0.59 14.51
C LEU A 151 11.53 0.25 14.36
N PHE A 152 10.63 -0.14 13.48
CA PHE A 152 9.36 0.59 13.28
C PHE A 152 8.33 0.32 14.37
N ARG A 153 8.51 -0.75 15.16
CA ARG A 153 7.60 -1.13 16.26
C ARG A 153 8.07 -0.59 17.61
N GLU A 154 9.32 -0.15 17.70
CA GLU A 154 9.91 0.32 18.96
C GLU A 154 9.08 1.45 19.56
N GLY A 155 8.67 1.28 20.83
CA GLY A 155 7.87 2.25 21.57
C GLY A 155 6.37 2.29 21.25
N PHE A 156 5.87 1.49 20.30
CA PHE A 156 4.46 1.48 19.91
C PHE A 156 3.66 0.26 20.38
N GLY A 157 4.27 -0.61 21.19
CA GLY A 157 3.58 -1.80 21.74
C GLY A 157 2.51 -1.49 22.80
N PRO A 158 1.59 -2.45 23.08
CA PRO A 158 1.55 -3.79 22.47
C PRO A 158 1.02 -3.78 21.05
N MET A 159 1.58 -4.65 20.19
CA MET A 159 1.10 -4.81 18.81
C MET A 159 -0.17 -5.67 18.78
N PRO A 160 -1.11 -5.42 17.83
CA PRO A 160 -2.22 -6.32 17.58
C PRO A 160 -1.75 -7.74 17.30
N GLU A 161 -2.44 -8.72 17.88
CA GLU A 161 -2.13 -10.13 17.74
C GLU A 161 -2.58 -10.71 16.38
N GLY A 162 -2.02 -11.89 16.06
CA GLY A 162 -2.41 -12.67 14.88
C GLY A 162 -1.61 -12.37 13.62
N PHE A 163 -0.47 -11.68 13.72
CA PHE A 163 0.48 -11.50 12.62
C PHE A 163 1.71 -12.37 12.86
N VAL A 164 1.99 -13.29 11.94
CA VAL A 164 3.09 -14.24 12.02
C VAL A 164 4.01 -14.05 10.82
N HIS A 165 5.30 -13.82 11.07
CA HIS A 165 6.27 -13.59 10.01
C HIS A 165 6.96 -14.88 9.58
N VAL A 166 7.07 -15.05 8.24
CA VAL A 166 7.77 -16.17 7.61
C VAL A 166 8.83 -15.63 6.65
N PRO A 167 9.99 -16.26 6.48
CA PRO A 167 11.02 -15.80 5.55
C PRO A 167 10.49 -15.67 4.12
N PHE A 168 10.72 -14.51 3.48
CA PHE A 168 10.36 -14.28 2.08
C PHE A 168 11.09 -15.28 1.16
N GLY A 169 10.40 -15.81 0.17
CA GLY A 169 10.95 -16.78 -0.77
C GLY A 169 11.03 -18.21 -0.25
N ASN A 170 10.67 -18.49 1.00
CA ASN A 170 10.80 -19.84 1.59
C ASN A 170 9.42 -20.50 1.76
N LEU A 171 9.02 -21.30 0.78
CA LEU A 171 7.75 -22.03 0.79
C LEU A 171 7.68 -23.12 1.87
N ASN A 172 8.80 -23.71 2.28
CA ASN A 172 8.80 -24.72 3.32
C ASN A 172 8.40 -24.09 4.67
N HIS A 173 9.07 -23.00 5.06
CA HIS A 173 8.70 -22.26 6.28
C HIS A 173 7.27 -21.72 6.23
N LEU A 174 6.81 -21.27 5.05
CA LEU A 174 5.43 -20.85 4.88
C LEU A 174 4.47 -22.01 5.19
N ARG A 175 4.71 -23.19 4.61
CA ARG A 175 3.86 -24.37 4.81
C ARG A 175 3.89 -24.88 6.24
N ASP A 176 5.05 -24.84 6.88
CA ASP A 176 5.22 -25.22 8.29
C ASP A 176 4.47 -24.28 9.25
N ALA A 177 4.27 -23.02 8.84
CA ALA A 177 3.52 -22.02 9.60
C ALA A 177 2.01 -22.03 9.33
N MET A 178 1.55 -22.79 8.31
CA MET A 178 0.12 -22.93 8.03
C MET A 178 -0.55 -23.82 9.06
N ASP A 179 -1.64 -23.34 9.62
CA ASP A 179 -2.52 -24.09 10.52
C ASP A 179 -3.99 -23.73 10.28
N GLU A 180 -4.89 -24.33 11.07
CA GLU A 180 -6.34 -24.11 10.95
C GLU A 180 -6.82 -22.71 11.34
N ASP A 181 -5.96 -21.91 12.03
CA ASP A 181 -6.26 -20.54 12.44
C ASP A 181 -5.83 -19.48 11.39
N VAL A 182 -5.14 -19.89 10.32
CA VAL A 182 -4.67 -18.96 9.28
C VAL A 182 -5.82 -18.48 8.40
N ALA A 183 -6.09 -17.17 8.44
CA ALA A 183 -7.10 -16.52 7.61
C ALA A 183 -6.55 -16.17 6.22
N ALA A 184 -5.32 -15.66 6.17
CA ALA A 184 -4.71 -15.22 4.92
C ALA A 184 -3.17 -15.24 4.98
N ILE A 185 -2.56 -15.25 3.80
CA ILE A 185 -1.13 -15.02 3.58
C ILE A 185 -1.00 -13.63 2.93
N MET A 186 -0.17 -12.76 3.51
CA MET A 186 0.08 -11.40 3.03
C MET A 186 1.50 -11.28 2.48
N VAL A 187 1.64 -10.81 1.25
CA VAL A 187 2.93 -10.74 0.54
C VAL A 187 3.00 -9.53 -0.37
N GLU A 188 4.17 -8.89 -0.45
CA GLU A 188 4.51 -8.01 -1.57
C GLU A 188 5.10 -8.89 -2.70
N PRO A 189 4.51 -8.95 -3.90
CA PRO A 189 5.12 -9.66 -5.04
C PRO A 189 6.49 -9.10 -5.44
N VAL A 190 6.70 -7.80 -5.24
CA VAL A 190 8.00 -7.12 -5.28
C VAL A 190 8.12 -6.28 -4.01
N GLN A 191 9.06 -6.59 -3.14
CA GLN A 191 9.28 -5.81 -1.92
C GLN A 191 9.92 -4.46 -2.27
N GLY A 192 9.20 -3.36 -2.05
CA GLY A 192 9.68 -2.02 -2.36
C GLY A 192 10.68 -1.51 -1.32
N GLU A 193 10.26 -1.31 -0.10
CA GLU A 193 11.08 -0.87 1.05
C GLU A 193 12.20 -1.87 1.43
N GLY A 194 12.05 -3.13 1.06
CA GLY A 194 13.05 -4.18 1.23
C GLY A 194 14.23 -4.07 0.27
N GLY A 195 14.16 -3.22 -0.76
CA GLY A 195 15.23 -3.02 -1.74
C GLY A 195 14.89 -3.47 -3.17
N ALA A 196 13.64 -3.33 -3.60
CA ALA A 196 13.13 -3.74 -4.91
C ALA A 196 13.39 -5.24 -5.20
N ILE A 197 13.06 -6.11 -4.24
CA ILE A 197 13.31 -7.55 -4.30
C ILE A 197 12.09 -8.24 -4.88
N ALA A 198 12.21 -8.79 -6.09
CA ALA A 198 11.15 -9.59 -6.70
C ALA A 198 11.01 -10.96 -6.03
N ALA A 199 9.77 -11.47 -5.99
CA ALA A 199 9.52 -12.83 -5.53
C ALA A 199 10.27 -13.85 -6.41
N PRO A 200 10.90 -14.87 -5.81
CA PRO A 200 11.55 -15.95 -6.58
C PRO A 200 10.56 -16.68 -7.49
N ASP A 201 11.07 -17.28 -8.56
CA ASP A 201 10.28 -18.08 -9.48
C ASP A 201 9.47 -19.17 -8.75
N GLY A 202 8.20 -19.26 -9.04
CA GLY A 202 7.28 -20.23 -8.43
C GLY A 202 6.81 -19.89 -7.02
N TYR A 203 7.38 -18.87 -6.35
CA TYR A 203 7.01 -18.53 -4.97
C TYR A 203 5.54 -18.11 -4.83
N LEU A 204 5.07 -17.18 -5.68
CA LEU A 204 3.68 -16.72 -5.64
C LEU A 204 2.67 -17.83 -5.97
N ALA A 205 3.00 -18.69 -6.95
CA ALA A 205 2.20 -19.87 -7.25
C ALA A 205 2.17 -20.87 -6.08
N GLY A 206 3.30 -21.01 -5.38
CA GLY A 206 3.39 -21.83 -4.17
C GLY A 206 2.60 -21.27 -3.00
N ILE A 207 2.57 -19.96 -2.82
CA ILE A 207 1.69 -19.26 -1.85
C ILE A 207 0.22 -19.55 -2.17
N LYS A 208 -0.19 -19.34 -3.43
CA LYS A 208 -1.57 -19.60 -3.85
C LYS A 208 -1.97 -21.05 -3.57
N LYS A 209 -1.09 -22.00 -3.93
CA LYS A 209 -1.34 -23.41 -3.65
C LYS A 209 -1.45 -23.69 -2.14
N ALA A 210 -0.56 -23.14 -1.32
CA ALA A 210 -0.64 -23.33 0.13
C ALA A 210 -1.94 -22.73 0.71
N ALA A 211 -2.34 -21.55 0.25
CA ALA A 211 -3.60 -20.93 0.64
C ALA A 211 -4.80 -21.82 0.27
N ASP A 212 -4.84 -22.37 -0.95
CA ASP A 212 -5.90 -23.26 -1.41
C ASP A 212 -5.96 -24.56 -0.59
N ASP A 213 -4.80 -25.19 -0.34
CA ASP A 213 -4.69 -26.44 0.42
C ASP A 213 -5.26 -26.30 1.86
N PHE A 214 -5.18 -25.11 2.46
CA PHE A 214 -5.64 -24.82 3.83
C PHE A 214 -6.95 -24.00 3.89
N GLY A 215 -7.50 -23.57 2.77
CA GLY A 215 -8.67 -22.68 2.71
C GLY A 215 -8.42 -21.28 3.25
N ALA A 216 -7.18 -20.80 3.16
CA ALA A 216 -6.79 -19.44 3.48
C ALA A 216 -6.91 -18.53 2.25
N LEU A 217 -6.90 -17.21 2.47
CA LEU A 217 -6.90 -16.22 1.40
C LEU A 217 -5.47 -15.74 1.09
N VAL A 218 -5.28 -15.06 -0.04
CA VAL A 218 -4.02 -14.38 -0.38
C VAL A 218 -4.27 -12.89 -0.48
N ILE A 219 -3.46 -12.09 0.22
CA ILE A 219 -3.40 -10.63 0.13
C ILE A 219 -2.09 -10.27 -0.55
N ALA A 220 -2.18 -9.71 -1.76
CA ALA A 220 -1.02 -9.21 -2.49
C ALA A 220 -0.93 -7.69 -2.34
N ASP A 221 0.06 -7.21 -1.58
CA ASP A 221 0.34 -5.78 -1.42
C ASP A 221 1.23 -5.30 -2.58
N ALA A 222 0.68 -4.44 -3.43
CA ALA A 222 1.35 -3.90 -4.61
C ALA A 222 1.44 -2.37 -4.60
N VAL A 223 1.35 -1.73 -3.43
CA VAL A 223 1.26 -0.27 -3.30
C VAL A 223 2.44 0.44 -3.97
N SER A 224 3.66 -0.04 -3.77
CA SER A 224 4.87 0.63 -4.26
C SER A 224 5.10 0.52 -5.77
N TYR A 225 4.38 -0.34 -6.48
CA TYR A 225 4.59 -0.59 -7.93
C TYR A 225 3.29 -0.82 -8.71
N THR A 226 2.15 -0.47 -8.15
CA THR A 226 0.80 -0.64 -8.75
C THR A 226 0.72 -0.08 -10.18
N HIS A 227 1.39 1.02 -10.46
CA HIS A 227 1.44 1.66 -11.78
C HIS A 227 2.31 0.91 -12.81
N LEU A 228 3.18 -0.02 -12.38
CA LEU A 228 4.02 -0.83 -13.25
C LEU A 228 3.38 -2.19 -13.57
N THR A 229 2.44 -2.65 -12.75
CA THR A 229 1.92 -4.03 -12.80
C THR A 229 0.42 -4.09 -12.52
N LEU A 230 -0.39 -3.38 -13.29
CA LEU A 230 -1.85 -3.35 -13.15
C LEU A 230 -2.57 -4.72 -13.06
N PRO A 231 -2.01 -5.87 -13.47
CA PRO A 231 -2.65 -7.17 -13.23
C PRO A 231 -2.45 -7.77 -11.84
N THR A 232 -1.68 -7.14 -10.95
CA THR A 232 -1.30 -7.74 -9.66
C THR A 232 -1.89 -7.03 -8.44
N ILE A 233 -3.03 -6.39 -8.58
CA ILE A 233 -3.70 -5.72 -7.47
C ILE A 233 -4.63 -6.71 -6.78
N LEU A 234 -4.31 -6.96 -5.52
CA LEU A 234 -5.16 -7.51 -4.45
C LEU A 234 -6.11 -8.65 -4.87
N LEU A 235 -5.63 -9.86 -4.82
CA LEU A 235 -6.47 -11.05 -4.74
C LEU A 235 -6.90 -11.23 -3.27
N VAL A 236 -8.10 -10.84 -2.93
CA VAL A 236 -8.77 -11.23 -1.69
C VAL A 236 -9.75 -12.35 -2.00
#